data_0eaa469e35cb0f66daee7cb174541e86
#
_entry.id   0eaa469e35cb0f66daee7cb174541e86
#
_cell.length_a   1.000
_cell.length_b   1.000
_cell.length_c   1.000
_cell.angle_alpha   90.00
_cell.angle_beta   90.00
_cell.angle_gamma   90.00
#
_symmetry.space_group_name_H-M   'P 1'
#
loop_
_entity.id
_entity.type
_entity.pdbx_description
1 polymer ?
#
loop_
_entity_poly.entity_id
_entity_poly.type
_entity_poly.pdbx_seq_one_letter_code
_entity_poly.pdbx_strand_id
1 'polypeptide(L)'
;MDKPYFRQLFNPELKNPIFVEGLTGLGNVGMIAARSLIEATDAKVFAELYAPYFPDYVKVNKDGTCRPPRYRFYAAKTEKNHYIILTGDSQPPMEDTLAHYDICDEILNFAEKHGTKFIVTMGGLTAANTADDVYIAATSEKLAQKYVDKGAKIYSEGRIIGATGLLLGLAKKRGWKGICLLGTTTGFGAERGIALAVFKTLMNILEDKQDIIIDKKECPTKEPTEQL
;
A
#
# COMPACT_ATOMS: atom_id res chain seq x y z
N MET A 1 -10.35 -8.92 -22.00
CA MET A 1 -10.02 -9.30 -20.58
C MET A 1 -11.34 -9.26 -19.83
N ASP A 2 -11.81 -10.41 -19.37
CA ASP A 2 -13.16 -10.53 -18.78
C ASP A 2 -13.14 -10.53 -17.24
N LYS A 3 -11.97 -10.74 -16.65
CA LYS A 3 -11.75 -10.80 -15.20
C LYS A 3 -10.32 -10.42 -14.83
N PRO A 4 -10.06 -10.06 -13.56
CA PRO A 4 -8.70 -9.85 -13.07
C PRO A 4 -7.83 -11.08 -13.29
N TYR A 5 -6.56 -10.88 -13.65
CA TYR A 5 -5.58 -11.97 -13.72
C TYR A 5 -4.21 -11.54 -13.21
N PHE A 6 -3.48 -12.52 -12.64
CA PHE A 6 -2.12 -12.33 -12.16
C PHE A 6 -1.11 -12.84 -13.18
N ARG A 7 -0.14 -11.99 -13.53
CA ARG A 7 1.09 -12.37 -14.20
C ARG A 7 2.15 -12.58 -13.13
N GLN A 8 2.45 -13.82 -12.81
CA GLN A 8 3.52 -14.14 -11.85
C GLN A 8 4.87 -14.18 -12.57
N LEU A 9 5.86 -13.47 -12.04
CA LEU A 9 7.22 -13.39 -12.61
C LEU A 9 8.13 -14.44 -11.97
N PHE A 10 8.01 -14.64 -10.66
CA PHE A 10 8.66 -15.71 -9.91
C PHE A 10 7.85 -16.03 -8.65
N ASN A 11 8.20 -17.11 -7.96
CA ASN A 11 7.56 -17.49 -6.70
C ASN A 11 8.49 -17.18 -5.52
N PRO A 12 8.21 -16.14 -4.71
CA PRO A 12 9.04 -15.80 -3.58
C PRO A 12 8.80 -16.78 -2.42
N GLU A 13 9.87 -17.27 -1.81
CA GLU A 13 9.78 -18.07 -0.58
C GLU A 13 9.55 -17.14 0.62
N LEU A 14 8.31 -16.86 0.97
CA LEU A 14 7.95 -16.01 2.08
C LEU A 14 7.40 -16.83 3.26
N LYS A 15 7.67 -16.39 4.48
CA LYS A 15 7.14 -16.98 5.71
C LYS A 15 6.27 -15.97 6.43
N ASN A 16 4.94 -16.23 6.49
CA ASN A 16 3.96 -15.37 7.14
C ASN A 16 4.15 -13.87 6.79
N PRO A 17 4.19 -13.50 5.50
CA PRO A 17 4.53 -12.14 5.11
C PRO A 17 3.48 -11.15 5.61
N ILE A 18 3.95 -9.97 5.98
CA ILE A 18 3.11 -8.81 6.23
C ILE A 18 2.70 -8.24 4.86
N PHE A 19 1.41 -8.13 4.62
CA PHE A 19 0.91 -7.48 3.43
C PHE A 19 0.80 -5.97 3.67
N VAL A 20 1.48 -5.17 2.85
CA VAL A 20 1.49 -3.71 2.95
C VAL A 20 0.92 -3.12 1.66
N GLU A 21 -0.22 -2.44 1.76
CA GLU A 21 -0.85 -1.75 0.63
C GLU A 21 -0.54 -0.25 0.68
N GLY A 22 -0.13 0.30 -0.44
CA GLY A 22 -0.06 1.73 -0.70
C GLY A 22 -0.36 2.02 -2.17
N LEU A 23 -1.64 2.19 -2.48
CA LEU A 23 -2.11 2.55 -3.81
C LEU A 23 -2.19 4.07 -3.99
N THR A 24 -2.46 4.50 -5.23
CA THR A 24 -2.74 5.91 -5.54
C THR A 24 -4.00 6.39 -4.84
N GLY A 25 -3.99 7.60 -4.32
CA GLY A 25 -5.11 8.19 -3.60
C GLY A 25 -4.80 9.62 -3.16
N LEU A 26 -5.48 10.11 -2.14
CA LEU A 26 -5.32 11.48 -1.62
C LEU A 26 -3.85 11.77 -1.27
N GLY A 27 -3.30 12.84 -1.85
CA GLY A 27 -1.90 13.25 -1.66
C GLY A 27 -0.86 12.21 -2.09
N ASN A 28 -1.28 11.09 -2.71
CA ASN A 28 -0.45 9.91 -2.99
C ASN A 28 0.29 9.38 -1.75
N VAL A 29 -0.22 9.66 -0.55
CA VAL A 29 0.44 9.36 0.73
C VAL A 29 0.79 7.87 0.84
N GLY A 30 -0.20 6.98 0.65
CA GLY A 30 0.02 5.54 0.73
C GLY A 30 1.03 5.04 -0.31
N MET A 31 0.89 5.49 -1.56
CA MET A 31 1.79 5.09 -2.64
C MET A 31 3.25 5.50 -2.38
N ILE A 32 3.49 6.73 -1.89
CA ILE A 32 4.83 7.22 -1.59
C ILE A 32 5.41 6.44 -0.40
N ALA A 33 4.63 6.21 0.65
CA ALA A 33 5.07 5.42 1.80
C ALA A 33 5.42 3.97 1.41
N ALA A 34 4.61 3.33 0.56
CA ALA A 34 4.90 1.99 0.04
C ALA A 34 6.16 1.94 -0.83
N ARG A 35 6.39 2.96 -1.66
CA ARG A 35 7.63 3.07 -2.45
C ARG A 35 8.87 3.23 -1.55
N SER A 36 8.77 4.03 -0.48
CA SER A 36 9.84 4.15 0.51
C SER A 36 10.16 2.79 1.18
N LEU A 37 9.12 1.98 1.46
CA LEU A 37 9.33 0.62 1.98
C LEU A 37 9.99 -0.30 0.94
N ILE A 38 9.56 -0.24 -0.33
CA ILE A 38 10.15 -1.01 -1.43
C ILE A 38 11.65 -0.73 -1.54
N GLU A 39 12.03 0.55 -1.50
CA GLU A 39 13.45 0.96 -1.56
C GLU A 39 14.24 0.54 -0.33
N ALA A 40 13.70 0.81 0.87
CA ALA A 40 14.36 0.46 2.12
C ALA A 40 14.59 -1.05 2.28
N THR A 41 13.76 -1.88 1.65
CA THR A 41 13.85 -3.35 1.75
C THR A 41 14.43 -4.03 0.51
N ASP A 42 14.84 -3.26 -0.50
CA ASP A 42 15.26 -3.77 -1.83
C ASP A 42 14.25 -4.79 -2.42
N ALA A 43 12.95 -4.49 -2.24
CA ALA A 43 11.89 -5.40 -2.64
C ALA A 43 11.82 -5.58 -4.16
N LYS A 44 11.60 -6.81 -4.61
CA LYS A 44 11.55 -7.16 -6.04
C LYS A 44 10.13 -7.46 -6.48
N VAL A 45 9.75 -6.95 -7.67
CA VAL A 45 8.45 -7.27 -8.28
C VAL A 45 8.39 -8.77 -8.57
N PHE A 46 7.40 -9.46 -8.01
CA PHE A 46 7.22 -10.90 -8.26
C PHE A 46 5.91 -11.24 -8.95
N ALA A 47 4.93 -10.31 -8.94
CA ALA A 47 3.67 -10.49 -9.64
C ALA A 47 3.06 -9.15 -10.04
N GLU A 48 2.23 -9.19 -11.08
CA GLU A 48 1.44 -8.08 -11.59
C GLU A 48 -0.02 -8.50 -11.66
N LEU A 49 -0.93 -7.59 -11.30
CA LEU A 49 -2.37 -7.79 -11.46
C LEU A 49 -2.89 -6.83 -12.51
N TYR A 50 -3.55 -7.39 -13.50
CA TYR A 50 -4.31 -6.67 -14.53
C TYR A 50 -5.79 -6.92 -14.34
N ALA A 51 -6.62 -5.89 -14.52
CA ALA A 51 -8.04 -5.99 -14.33
C ALA A 51 -8.80 -5.15 -15.37
N PRO A 52 -9.98 -5.61 -15.82
CA PRO A 52 -10.83 -4.85 -16.75
C PRO A 52 -11.42 -3.59 -16.08
N TYR A 53 -11.27 -3.46 -14.79
CA TYR A 53 -11.78 -2.37 -13.96
C TYR A 53 -10.87 -1.15 -13.90
N PHE A 54 -9.65 -1.25 -14.44
CA PHE A 54 -8.74 -0.10 -14.45
C PHE A 54 -9.18 0.91 -15.52
N PRO A 55 -8.89 2.21 -15.31
CA PRO A 55 -9.19 3.25 -16.27
C PRO A 55 -8.59 2.97 -17.66
N ASP A 56 -9.23 3.48 -18.70
CA ASP A 56 -9.00 3.24 -20.12
C ASP A 56 -7.83 4.06 -20.70
N TYR A 57 -6.65 3.98 -20.07
CA TYR A 57 -5.42 4.60 -20.60
C TYR A 57 -4.28 3.60 -20.71
N VAL A 58 -3.24 4.00 -21.42
CA VAL A 58 -1.95 3.30 -21.40
C VAL A 58 -0.88 4.22 -20.79
N LYS A 59 0.03 3.63 -20.05
CA LYS A 59 1.28 4.28 -19.66
C LYS A 59 2.29 4.13 -20.77
N VAL A 60 2.92 5.24 -21.15
CA VAL A 60 3.99 5.26 -22.14
C VAL A 60 5.33 5.44 -21.43
N ASN A 61 6.27 4.54 -21.71
CA ASN A 61 7.62 4.55 -21.17
C ASN A 61 8.51 5.53 -21.96
N LYS A 62 9.71 5.83 -21.45
CA LYS A 62 10.66 6.75 -22.11
C LYS A 62 11.11 6.29 -23.50
N ASP A 63 11.11 5.00 -23.74
CA ASP A 63 11.46 4.37 -25.01
C ASP A 63 10.29 4.31 -26.01
N GLY A 64 9.13 4.87 -25.66
CA GLY A 64 7.92 4.88 -26.47
C GLY A 64 7.08 3.62 -26.38
N THR A 65 7.50 2.60 -25.65
CA THR A 65 6.65 1.42 -25.39
C THR A 65 5.49 1.77 -24.46
N CYS A 66 4.39 1.03 -24.58
CA CYS A 66 3.21 1.30 -23.76
C CYS A 66 2.68 0.02 -23.09
N ARG A 67 1.95 0.21 -22.01
CA ARG A 67 1.29 -0.85 -21.26
C ARG A 67 -0.01 -0.37 -20.62
N PRO A 68 -0.98 -1.25 -20.37
CA PRO A 68 -2.17 -0.90 -19.58
C PRO A 68 -1.80 -0.62 -18.10
N PRO A 69 -2.71 -0.01 -17.34
CA PRO A 69 -2.59 0.10 -15.89
C PRO A 69 -2.50 -1.27 -15.23
N ARG A 70 -1.72 -1.35 -14.16
CA ARG A 70 -1.54 -2.59 -13.39
C ARG A 70 -1.28 -2.29 -11.92
N TYR A 71 -1.51 -3.29 -11.09
CA TYR A 71 -0.93 -3.37 -9.75
C TYR A 71 0.32 -4.23 -9.76
N ARG A 72 1.28 -3.90 -8.91
CA ARG A 72 2.53 -4.64 -8.75
C ARG A 72 2.68 -5.13 -7.32
N PHE A 73 3.04 -6.38 -7.18
CA PHE A 73 3.33 -7.03 -5.92
C PHE A 73 4.83 -7.23 -5.80
N TYR A 74 5.40 -6.66 -4.76
CA TYR A 74 6.82 -6.75 -4.46
C TYR A 74 7.01 -7.68 -3.28
N ALA A 75 8.05 -8.50 -3.33
CA ALA A 75 8.45 -9.37 -2.24
C ALA A 75 9.76 -8.86 -1.63
N ALA A 76 9.83 -8.83 -0.31
CA ALA A 76 11.06 -8.56 0.42
C ALA A 76 11.21 -9.50 1.61
N LYS A 77 12.48 -9.77 1.97
CA LYS A 77 12.87 -10.49 3.17
C LYS A 77 13.84 -9.62 3.94
N THR A 78 13.48 -9.25 5.16
CA THR A 78 14.40 -8.63 6.11
C THR A 78 14.76 -9.65 7.19
N GLU A 79 15.67 -9.31 8.08
CA GLU A 79 16.04 -10.20 9.21
C GLU A 79 14.85 -10.51 10.12
N LYS A 80 13.88 -9.56 10.24
CA LYS A 80 12.74 -9.67 11.14
C LYS A 80 11.45 -10.08 10.47
N ASN A 81 11.19 -9.53 9.28
CA ASN A 81 9.90 -9.65 8.62
C ASN A 81 10.06 -10.02 7.15
N HIS A 82 9.07 -10.75 6.63
CA HIS A 82 8.87 -10.88 5.20
C HIS A 82 7.70 -10.00 4.78
N TYR A 83 7.77 -9.42 3.59
CA TYR A 83 6.77 -8.50 3.08
C TYR A 83 6.23 -8.91 1.72
N ILE A 84 4.95 -8.67 1.52
CA ILE A 84 4.32 -8.47 0.22
C ILE A 84 3.87 -7.01 0.17
N ILE A 85 4.43 -6.21 -0.73
CA ILE A 85 4.10 -4.80 -0.83
C ILE A 85 3.34 -4.58 -2.13
N LEU A 86 2.15 -4.00 -2.02
CA LEU A 86 1.27 -3.68 -3.15
C LEU A 86 1.32 -2.18 -3.46
N THR A 87 1.60 -1.86 -4.71
CA THR A 87 1.38 -0.52 -5.26
C THR A 87 0.84 -0.61 -6.69
N GLY A 88 0.38 0.50 -7.26
CA GLY A 88 -0.24 0.45 -8.58
C GLY A 88 -0.34 1.79 -9.28
N ASP A 89 -0.81 1.73 -10.52
CA ASP A 89 -0.92 2.90 -11.39
C ASP A 89 -2.17 3.73 -11.10
N SER A 90 -3.28 3.06 -10.80
CA SER A 90 -4.60 3.69 -10.58
C SER A 90 -5.50 2.73 -9.81
N GLN A 91 -6.58 3.24 -9.23
CA GLN A 91 -7.68 2.43 -8.71
C GLN A 91 -8.84 2.39 -9.73
N PRO A 92 -9.77 1.44 -9.62
CA PRO A 92 -11.04 1.50 -10.34
C PRO A 92 -11.75 2.84 -10.12
N PRO A 93 -12.61 3.31 -11.04
CA PRO A 93 -13.44 4.49 -10.82
C PRO A 93 -14.25 4.38 -9.53
N MET A 94 -14.39 5.49 -8.78
CA MET A 94 -15.06 5.49 -7.46
C MET A 94 -16.52 5.02 -7.54
N GLU A 95 -17.15 5.21 -8.68
CA GLU A 95 -18.54 4.85 -8.96
C GLU A 95 -18.72 3.33 -9.12
N ASP A 96 -17.66 2.61 -9.51
CA ASP A 96 -17.72 1.16 -9.73
C ASP A 96 -17.43 0.39 -8.44
N THR A 97 -18.42 0.37 -7.57
CA THR A 97 -18.33 -0.30 -6.26
C THR A 97 -18.06 -1.80 -6.40
N LEU A 98 -18.63 -2.47 -7.40
CA LEU A 98 -18.41 -3.91 -7.62
C LEU A 98 -16.96 -4.18 -8.00
N ALA A 99 -16.38 -3.39 -8.88
CA ALA A 99 -14.97 -3.50 -9.25
C ALA A 99 -14.03 -3.36 -8.05
N HIS A 100 -14.34 -2.44 -7.13
CA HIS A 100 -13.56 -2.30 -5.89
C HIS A 100 -13.61 -3.55 -5.02
N TYR A 101 -14.80 -4.16 -4.84
CA TYR A 101 -14.93 -5.39 -4.06
C TYR A 101 -14.21 -6.56 -4.73
N ASP A 102 -14.43 -6.77 -6.02
CA ASP A 102 -13.83 -7.87 -6.79
C ASP A 102 -12.30 -7.81 -6.77
N ILE A 103 -11.73 -6.63 -7.05
CA ILE A 103 -10.27 -6.50 -7.08
C ILE A 103 -9.64 -6.63 -5.68
N CYS A 104 -10.29 -6.10 -4.64
CA CYS A 104 -9.81 -6.26 -3.26
C CYS A 104 -9.89 -7.72 -2.80
N ASP A 105 -10.94 -8.45 -3.20
CA ASP A 105 -11.08 -9.87 -2.87
C ASP A 105 -10.00 -10.70 -3.56
N GLU A 106 -9.72 -10.46 -4.83
CA GLU A 106 -8.64 -11.10 -5.58
C GLU A 106 -7.25 -10.80 -4.98
N ILE A 107 -7.00 -9.55 -4.55
CA ILE A 107 -5.77 -9.17 -3.85
C ILE A 107 -5.60 -9.98 -2.56
N LEU A 108 -6.65 -10.08 -1.75
CA LEU A 108 -6.60 -10.84 -0.49
C LEU A 108 -6.45 -12.34 -0.74
N ASN A 109 -7.13 -12.90 -1.75
CA ASN A 109 -6.97 -14.29 -2.17
C ASN A 109 -5.51 -14.58 -2.56
N PHE A 110 -4.90 -13.67 -3.32
CA PHE A 110 -3.51 -13.80 -3.72
C PHE A 110 -2.56 -13.73 -2.52
N ALA A 111 -2.74 -12.77 -1.62
CA ALA A 111 -1.92 -12.63 -0.42
C ALA A 111 -2.07 -13.83 0.54
N GLU A 112 -3.28 -14.39 0.66
CA GLU A 112 -3.56 -15.57 1.49
C GLU A 112 -2.84 -16.82 0.99
N LYS A 113 -2.78 -17.03 -0.34
CA LYS A 113 -2.00 -18.12 -0.97
C LYS A 113 -0.52 -18.06 -0.62
N HIS A 114 0.01 -16.87 -0.29
CA HIS A 114 1.39 -16.67 0.15
C HIS A 114 1.55 -16.68 1.69
N GLY A 115 0.49 -17.03 2.43
CA GLY A 115 0.52 -17.19 3.88
C GLY A 115 0.35 -15.91 4.68
N THR A 116 -0.13 -14.83 4.07
CA THR A 116 -0.44 -13.56 4.76
C THR A 116 -1.62 -13.74 5.73
N LYS A 117 -1.47 -13.17 6.95
CA LYS A 117 -2.53 -13.05 7.96
C LYS A 117 -2.50 -11.72 8.71
N PHE A 118 -1.60 -10.83 8.31
CA PHE A 118 -1.50 -9.48 8.84
C PHE A 118 -1.39 -8.47 7.69
N ILE A 119 -2.26 -7.45 7.73
CA ILE A 119 -2.32 -6.43 6.68
C ILE A 119 -2.05 -5.04 7.27
N VAL A 120 -1.31 -4.24 6.53
CA VAL A 120 -1.19 -2.79 6.73
C VAL A 120 -1.67 -2.11 5.47
N THR A 121 -2.63 -1.21 5.59
CA THR A 121 -3.04 -0.34 4.49
C THR A 121 -2.63 1.10 4.80
N MET A 122 -2.28 1.87 3.77
CA MET A 122 -1.80 3.24 3.94
C MET A 122 -2.50 4.19 2.98
N GLY A 123 -2.88 5.37 3.47
CA GLY A 123 -3.59 6.35 2.66
C GLY A 123 -3.50 7.78 3.18
N GLY A 124 -4.15 8.69 2.46
CA GLY A 124 -4.36 10.08 2.88
C GLY A 124 -5.70 10.27 3.56
N LEU A 125 -5.74 11.18 4.52
CA LEU A 125 -6.94 11.65 5.21
C LEU A 125 -7.07 13.15 5.02
N THR A 126 -8.15 13.62 4.40
CA THR A 126 -8.39 15.06 4.26
C THR A 126 -8.61 15.70 5.63
N ALA A 127 -7.79 16.69 5.96
CA ALA A 127 -7.91 17.48 7.18
C ALA A 127 -7.73 18.96 6.86
N ALA A 128 -8.49 19.82 7.58
CA ALA A 128 -8.42 21.26 7.41
C ALA A 128 -7.07 21.85 7.87
N ASN A 129 -6.43 21.22 8.85
CA ASN A 129 -5.09 21.56 9.32
C ASN A 129 -4.14 20.39 9.01
N THR A 130 -3.17 20.65 8.16
CA THR A 130 -2.09 19.73 7.83
C THR A 130 -0.95 19.83 8.84
N ALA A 131 -1.21 19.49 10.11
CA ALA A 131 -0.14 19.02 10.96
C ALA A 131 0.24 17.63 10.43
N ASP A 132 1.52 17.28 10.33
CA ASP A 132 1.99 15.96 9.86
C ASP A 132 1.52 14.82 10.78
N ASP A 133 0.22 14.75 11.02
CA ASP A 133 -0.42 13.78 11.91
C ASP A 133 -0.69 12.46 11.16
N VAL A 134 -0.31 11.37 11.79
CA VAL A 134 -0.64 10.02 11.33
C VAL A 134 -1.74 9.44 12.22
N TYR A 135 -2.83 8.99 11.61
CA TYR A 135 -3.93 8.33 12.29
C TYR A 135 -3.90 6.83 12.05
N ILE A 136 -4.40 6.07 13.03
CA ILE A 136 -4.52 4.61 12.94
C ILE A 136 -5.95 4.15 13.14
N ALA A 137 -6.42 3.29 12.26
CA ALA A 137 -7.57 2.41 12.46
C ALA A 137 -7.10 0.95 12.44
N ALA A 138 -7.82 0.03 13.09
CA ALA A 138 -7.40 -1.37 13.16
C ALA A 138 -8.58 -2.34 13.15
N THR A 139 -8.29 -3.61 12.92
CA THR A 139 -9.29 -4.70 12.98
C THR A 139 -9.79 -4.99 14.41
N SER A 140 -9.10 -4.48 15.44
CA SER A 140 -9.56 -4.53 16.84
C SER A 140 -9.02 -3.32 17.61
N GLU A 141 -9.76 -2.89 18.63
CA GLU A 141 -9.39 -1.81 19.53
C GLU A 141 -8.02 -2.07 20.20
N LYS A 142 -7.82 -3.26 20.73
CA LYS A 142 -6.54 -3.66 21.35
C LYS A 142 -5.36 -3.47 20.40
N LEU A 143 -5.57 -3.75 19.11
CA LEU A 143 -4.52 -3.59 18.11
C LEU A 143 -4.26 -2.12 17.79
N ALA A 144 -5.30 -1.28 17.73
CA ALA A 144 -5.15 0.15 17.52
C ALA A 144 -4.41 0.80 18.71
N GLN A 145 -4.83 0.52 19.94
CA GLN A 145 -4.21 1.05 21.15
C GLN A 145 -2.72 0.66 21.28
N LYS A 146 -2.37 -0.55 20.88
CA LYS A 146 -0.96 -1.02 20.90
C LYS A 146 0.01 -0.10 20.17
N TYR A 147 -0.46 0.63 19.15
CA TYR A 147 0.40 1.39 18.26
C TYR A 147 0.29 2.92 18.41
N VAL A 148 -0.53 3.42 19.35
CA VAL A 148 -0.62 4.85 19.64
C VAL A 148 0.74 5.43 20.03
N ASP A 149 1.49 4.73 20.88
CA ASP A 149 2.82 5.17 21.33
C ASP A 149 3.91 5.08 20.25
N LYS A 150 3.57 4.55 19.05
CA LYS A 150 4.50 4.45 17.92
C LYS A 150 4.42 5.63 16.95
N GLY A 151 3.67 6.68 17.30
CA GLY A 151 3.55 7.91 16.53
C GLY A 151 2.24 8.03 15.74
N ALA A 152 1.22 7.24 16.09
CA ALA A 152 -0.10 7.32 15.49
C ALA A 152 -1.16 7.78 16.50
N LYS A 153 -2.15 8.57 16.05
CA LYS A 153 -3.35 8.95 16.79
C LYS A 153 -4.51 8.03 16.40
N ILE A 154 -5.40 7.69 17.32
CA ILE A 154 -6.59 6.89 16.97
C ILE A 154 -7.47 7.65 15.98
N TYR A 155 -7.83 7.00 14.88
CA TYR A 155 -8.92 7.43 14.00
C TYR A 155 -10.23 6.92 14.59
N SER A 156 -10.84 7.75 15.42
CA SER A 156 -11.94 7.32 16.31
C SER A 156 -13.27 7.17 15.57
N GLU A 157 -13.51 7.98 14.55
CA GLU A 157 -14.80 8.02 13.87
C GLU A 157 -14.65 8.48 12.43
N GLY A 158 -15.34 7.82 11.49
CA GLY A 158 -15.33 8.20 10.09
C GLY A 158 -15.34 7.02 9.11
N ARG A 159 -14.99 7.32 7.86
CA ARG A 159 -14.95 6.35 6.76
C ARG A 159 -13.59 6.40 6.07
N ILE A 160 -13.05 5.23 5.76
CA ILE A 160 -11.86 5.08 4.94
C ILE A 160 -12.32 4.56 3.58
N ILE A 161 -12.19 5.38 2.55
CA ILE A 161 -12.74 5.13 1.21
C ILE A 161 -11.67 4.50 0.32
N GLY A 162 -12.11 3.70 -0.67
CA GLY A 162 -11.26 3.04 -1.65
C GLY A 162 -10.63 1.75 -1.14
N ALA A 163 -9.64 1.24 -1.87
CA ALA A 163 -8.99 -0.03 -1.56
C ALA A 163 -8.35 -0.04 -0.16
N THR A 164 -7.80 1.07 0.29
CA THR A 164 -7.17 1.22 1.62
C THR A 164 -8.11 0.83 2.77
N GLY A 165 -9.36 1.32 2.74
CA GLY A 165 -10.37 0.95 3.75
C GLY A 165 -10.96 -0.44 3.51
N LEU A 166 -11.27 -0.74 2.25
CA LEU A 166 -11.97 -1.97 1.89
C LEU A 166 -11.12 -3.21 2.15
N LEU A 167 -9.83 -3.19 1.81
CA LEU A 167 -8.90 -4.28 2.10
C LEU A 167 -8.82 -4.57 3.61
N LEU A 168 -8.74 -3.54 4.46
CA LEU A 168 -8.73 -3.72 5.91
C LEU A 168 -10.03 -4.36 6.40
N GLY A 169 -11.18 -3.87 5.92
CA GLY A 169 -12.50 -4.39 6.29
C GLY A 169 -12.72 -5.84 5.87
N LEU A 170 -12.36 -6.19 4.64
CA LEU A 170 -12.45 -7.56 4.12
C LEU A 170 -11.46 -8.50 4.81
N ALA A 171 -10.25 -8.05 5.10
CA ALA A 171 -9.27 -8.81 5.87
C ALA A 171 -9.79 -9.11 7.29
N LYS A 172 -10.44 -8.15 7.95
CA LYS A 172 -11.12 -8.39 9.24
C LYS A 172 -12.18 -9.47 9.13
N LYS A 173 -13.01 -9.47 8.07
CA LYS A 173 -14.02 -10.52 7.83
C LYS A 173 -13.40 -11.91 7.64
N ARG A 174 -12.18 -11.99 7.09
CA ARG A 174 -11.40 -13.24 6.94
C ARG A 174 -10.65 -13.65 8.22
N GLY A 175 -10.82 -12.91 9.33
CA GLY A 175 -10.14 -13.18 10.61
C GLY A 175 -8.68 -12.74 10.65
N TRP A 176 -8.23 -11.94 9.68
CA TRP A 176 -6.88 -11.38 9.70
C TRP A 176 -6.77 -10.23 10.71
N LYS A 177 -5.57 -10.04 11.22
CA LYS A 177 -5.22 -8.82 11.94
C LYS A 177 -4.75 -7.77 10.96
N GLY A 178 -5.04 -6.50 11.24
CA GLY A 178 -4.60 -5.44 10.35
C GLY A 178 -4.78 -4.06 10.92
N ILE A 179 -4.03 -3.13 10.34
CA ILE A 179 -4.07 -1.70 10.65
C ILE A 179 -4.15 -0.89 9.36
N CYS A 180 -4.71 0.30 9.46
CA CYS A 180 -4.65 1.33 8.44
C CYS A 180 -3.94 2.55 9.02
N LEU A 181 -2.95 3.07 8.31
CA LEU A 181 -2.27 4.31 8.64
C LEU A 181 -2.71 5.41 7.66
N LEU A 182 -3.21 6.51 8.19
CA LEU A 182 -3.71 7.63 7.43
C LEU A 182 -2.92 8.89 7.75
N GLY A 183 -2.25 9.45 6.76
CA GLY A 183 -1.58 10.74 6.91
C GLY A 183 -2.50 11.91 6.53
N THR A 184 -2.49 12.99 7.32
CA THR A 184 -3.28 14.19 7.03
C THR A 184 -2.78 14.88 5.78
N THR A 185 -3.68 15.22 4.85
CA THR A 185 -3.34 15.80 3.56
C THR A 185 -4.40 16.80 3.11
N THR A 186 -4.00 17.82 2.33
CA THR A 186 -4.93 18.70 1.63
C THR A 186 -5.59 17.99 0.44
N GLY A 187 -5.01 16.91 -0.03
CA GLY A 187 -5.43 16.17 -1.22
C GLY A 187 -4.92 16.75 -2.54
N PHE A 188 -4.23 17.89 -2.51
CA PHE A 188 -3.69 18.54 -3.71
C PHE A 188 -2.26 18.08 -4.00
N GLY A 189 -2.09 17.30 -5.07
CA GLY A 189 -0.78 16.84 -5.51
C GLY A 189 -0.16 15.74 -4.64
N ALA A 190 1.15 15.53 -4.79
CA ALA A 190 1.90 14.53 -4.04
C ALA A 190 2.52 15.16 -2.79
N GLU A 191 2.10 14.69 -1.62
CA GLU A 191 2.53 15.24 -0.33
C GLU A 191 3.57 14.33 0.34
N ARG A 192 4.83 14.60 0.06
CA ARG A 192 5.96 13.77 0.49
C ARG A 192 6.22 13.83 2.00
N GLY A 193 6.03 14.98 2.65
CA GLY A 193 6.28 15.15 4.08
C GLY A 193 5.45 14.18 4.92
N ILE A 194 4.14 14.23 4.73
CA ILE A 194 3.22 13.34 5.46
C ILE A 194 3.37 11.86 5.05
N ALA A 195 3.64 11.57 3.77
CA ALA A 195 3.91 10.20 3.33
C ALA A 195 5.13 9.60 4.04
N LEU A 196 6.15 10.42 4.28
CA LEU A 196 7.33 10.04 5.03
C LEU A 196 7.05 9.85 6.52
N ALA A 197 6.14 10.65 7.10
CA ALA A 197 5.68 10.46 8.47
C ALA A 197 4.92 9.11 8.61
N VAL A 198 4.04 8.79 7.65
CA VAL A 198 3.35 7.48 7.58
C VAL A 198 4.36 6.34 7.48
N PHE A 199 5.37 6.46 6.60
CA PHE A 199 6.41 5.44 6.46
C PHE A 199 7.21 5.26 7.75
N LYS A 200 7.62 6.34 8.42
CA LYS A 200 8.33 6.28 9.72
C LYS A 200 7.48 5.59 10.79
N THR A 201 6.20 5.94 10.87
CA THR A 201 5.25 5.30 11.79
C THR A 201 5.13 3.81 11.49
N LEU A 202 5.02 3.42 10.21
CA LEU A 202 5.03 2.02 9.79
C LEU A 202 6.28 1.29 10.29
N MET A 203 7.48 1.86 10.08
CA MET A 203 8.74 1.25 10.50
C MET A 203 8.83 1.11 12.01
N ASN A 204 8.37 2.11 12.78
CA ASN A 204 8.29 2.03 14.24
C ASN A 204 7.34 0.93 14.73
N ILE A 205 6.22 0.71 14.02
CA ILE A 205 5.26 -0.35 14.33
C ILE A 205 5.83 -1.73 14.04
N LEU A 206 6.52 -1.88 12.92
CA LEU A 206 7.10 -3.14 12.48
C LEU A 206 8.43 -3.46 13.18
N GLU A 207 8.98 -2.49 13.93
CA GLU A 207 10.28 -2.59 14.63
C GLU A 207 11.43 -2.99 13.69
N ASP A 208 11.27 -2.73 12.39
CA ASP A 208 12.34 -2.88 11.41
C ASP A 208 13.27 -1.67 11.51
N LYS A 209 14.25 -1.76 12.39
CA LYS A 209 15.34 -0.81 12.48
C LYS A 209 16.31 -1.05 11.33
N GLN A 210 15.98 -0.60 10.15
CA GLN A 210 16.99 -0.32 9.14
C GLN A 210 17.45 1.13 9.35
N ASP A 211 18.75 1.37 9.27
CA ASP A 211 19.30 2.73 9.23
C ASP A 211 18.78 3.40 7.95
N ILE A 212 17.64 4.08 8.09
CA ILE A 212 16.98 4.74 6.98
C ILE A 212 17.75 6.03 6.74
N ILE A 213 18.75 5.98 5.88
CA ILE A 213 19.37 7.17 5.29
C ILE A 213 18.34 7.76 4.32
N ILE A 214 17.46 8.60 4.87
CA ILE A 214 16.54 9.37 4.05
C ILE A 214 17.30 10.59 3.54
N ASP A 215 17.89 10.47 2.37
CA ASP A 215 18.40 11.65 1.67
C ASP A 215 17.20 12.54 1.29
N LYS A 216 17.12 13.73 1.89
CA LYS A 216 16.04 14.69 1.70
C LYS A 216 15.93 15.19 0.25
N LYS A 217 16.85 14.83 -0.63
CA LYS A 217 16.98 15.39 -1.97
C LYS A 217 16.36 14.57 -3.08
N GLU A 218 16.12 13.28 -2.92
CA GLU A 218 15.59 12.45 -4.01
C GLU A 218 14.41 11.59 -3.55
N CYS A 219 13.21 12.08 -3.82
CA CYS A 219 12.10 11.16 -3.97
C CYS A 219 12.19 10.56 -5.37
N PRO A 220 12.19 9.24 -5.52
CA PRO A 220 12.28 8.62 -6.82
C PRO A 220 11.08 8.99 -7.66
N THR A 221 11.29 9.87 -8.60
CA THR A 221 10.42 10.05 -9.76
C THR A 221 10.69 8.96 -10.80
N LYS A 222 11.67 8.11 -10.55
CA LYS A 222 12.04 7.01 -11.45
C LYS A 222 11.33 5.74 -10.99
N GLU A 223 10.49 5.20 -11.85
CA GLU A 223 10.11 3.79 -11.76
C GLU A 223 11.41 2.97 -11.76
N PRO A 224 11.49 1.90 -10.93
CA PRO A 224 12.61 0.98 -11.02
C PRO A 224 12.74 0.57 -12.48
N THR A 225 13.94 0.71 -13.04
CA THR A 225 14.24 0.30 -14.42
C THR A 225 13.85 -1.15 -14.57
N GLU A 226 12.92 -1.44 -15.45
CA GLU A 226 12.60 -2.80 -15.85
C GLU A 226 13.87 -3.42 -16.44
N GLN A 227 14.55 -4.26 -15.67
CA GLN A 227 15.48 -5.23 -16.25
C GLN A 227 14.62 -6.35 -16.81
N LEU A 228 14.70 -6.50 -18.14
CA LEU A 228 14.13 -7.59 -18.93
C LEU A 228 14.69 -8.95 -18.48
#